data_fff3958858bc84a2bc3819ad5ef22c34
#
_entry.id   fff3958858bc84a2bc3819ad5ef22c34
#
_cell.length_a   1.000
_cell.length_b   1.000
_cell.length_c   1.000
_cell.angle_alpha   90.00
_cell.angle_beta   90.00
_cell.angle_gamma   90.00
#
_symmetry.space_group_name_H-M   'P 1'
#
loop_
_entity.id
_entity.type
_entity.pdbx_description
1 polymer ?
#
loop_
_entity_poly.entity_id
_entity_poly.type
_entity_poly.pdbx_seq_one_letter_code
_entity_poly.pdbx_strand_id
1 'polypeptide(L)'
;MFAATQVCLSHTTAHFGLHNSFFNFFLGLFPGVPIFFFVSGFLIYGSYEKSKENISPNLNFFMKRFLRLYPALWLCFVLSLFSIWQSGYFSRLDLNPAELAAWIISQVTFFQFYNPDFMREYGVGVLNGSLWTISIEIQFYLLTPLLFILLNQNSKKMIVSLLILLVFLNVFNAQLHERANIYQKLFNVSFLPWFYMFILGSLTYKYSYLLKKRIMKLSFIFLILFYVIIYFFTKSVGWGSGLNPVAFVILIILIIKSAYTAPHFSDSILKGNDFSYGIYILHMPIINYLIYLNVKN
;
A
#
# COMPACT_ATOMS: atom_id res chain seq x y z
N MET A 1 -3.28 -1.93 10.86
CA MET A 1 -4.76 -1.96 10.86
C MET A 1 -5.38 -0.67 10.31
N PHE A 2 -5.13 0.51 10.89
CA PHE A 2 -5.71 1.79 10.45
C PHE A 2 -5.65 2.01 8.92
N ALA A 3 -4.47 1.86 8.30
CA ALA A 3 -4.29 2.07 6.87
C ALA A 3 -5.17 1.13 6.00
N ALA A 4 -5.31 -0.14 6.39
CA ALA A 4 -6.17 -1.10 5.68
C ALA A 4 -7.64 -0.73 5.77
N THR A 5 -8.10 -0.35 6.97
CA THR A 5 -9.48 0.09 7.20
C THR A 5 -9.76 1.38 6.42
N GLN A 6 -8.83 2.33 6.40
CA GLN A 6 -8.99 3.57 5.64
C GLN A 6 -9.14 3.29 4.13
N VAL A 7 -8.31 2.42 3.54
CA VAL A 7 -8.43 2.05 2.12
C VAL A 7 -9.76 1.35 1.84
N CYS A 8 -10.15 0.40 2.69
CA CYS A 8 -11.43 -0.30 2.58
C CYS A 8 -12.60 0.69 2.60
N LEU A 9 -12.65 1.60 3.56
CA LEU A 9 -13.69 2.62 3.67
C LEU A 9 -13.69 3.59 2.48
N SER A 10 -12.51 4.04 2.02
CA SER A 10 -12.40 4.92 0.85
C SER A 10 -12.94 4.26 -0.42
N HIS A 11 -12.62 2.99 -0.66
CA HIS A 11 -13.16 2.26 -1.81
C HIS A 11 -14.67 2.02 -1.67
N THR A 12 -15.13 1.66 -0.48
CA THR A 12 -16.57 1.46 -0.21
C THR A 12 -17.34 2.75 -0.48
N THR A 13 -16.92 3.88 0.09
CA THR A 13 -17.60 5.16 -0.13
C THR A 13 -17.58 5.60 -1.57
N ALA A 14 -16.45 5.44 -2.28
CA ALA A 14 -16.32 5.80 -3.68
C ALA A 14 -17.23 4.96 -4.60
N HIS A 15 -17.23 3.64 -4.43
CA HIS A 15 -17.94 2.74 -5.33
C HIS A 15 -19.43 2.61 -5.05
N PHE A 16 -19.86 2.82 -3.80
CA PHE A 16 -21.29 2.85 -3.45
C PHE A 16 -21.91 4.25 -3.53
N GLY A 17 -21.11 5.28 -3.90
CA GLY A 17 -21.62 6.64 -4.05
C GLY A 17 -22.03 7.30 -2.73
N LEU A 18 -21.43 6.90 -1.61
CA LEU A 18 -21.71 7.44 -0.30
C LEU A 18 -21.05 8.81 -0.13
N HIS A 19 -21.71 9.86 -0.64
CA HIS A 19 -21.18 11.21 -0.67
C HIS A 19 -21.41 11.96 0.66
N ASN A 20 -20.71 11.54 1.72
CA ASN A 20 -20.61 12.35 2.93
C ASN A 20 -19.31 13.15 2.86
N SER A 21 -19.39 14.47 2.60
CA SER A 21 -18.24 15.34 2.40
C SER A 21 -17.29 15.38 3.61
N PHE A 22 -17.83 15.37 4.82
CA PHE A 22 -17.04 15.36 6.06
C PHE A 22 -16.29 14.04 6.24
N PHE A 23 -16.96 12.91 6.02
CA PHE A 23 -16.35 11.59 6.16
C PHE A 23 -15.27 11.35 5.10
N ASN A 24 -15.56 11.67 3.84
CA ASN A 24 -14.61 11.54 2.73
C ASN A 24 -13.41 12.47 2.90
N PHE A 25 -13.62 13.67 3.45
CA PHE A 25 -12.54 14.56 3.83
C PHE A 25 -11.62 13.91 4.89
N PHE A 26 -12.20 13.33 5.94
CA PHE A 26 -11.44 12.66 7.02
C PHE A 26 -10.65 11.45 6.50
N LEU A 27 -11.25 10.65 5.60
CA LEU A 27 -10.56 9.54 4.93
C LEU A 27 -9.39 10.04 4.06
N GLY A 28 -9.55 11.17 3.38
CA GLY A 28 -8.51 11.78 2.55
C GLY A 28 -7.33 12.35 3.34
N LEU A 29 -7.55 12.78 4.59
CA LEU A 29 -6.47 13.32 5.44
C LEU A 29 -5.36 12.30 5.70
N PHE A 30 -5.69 11.03 5.87
CA PHE A 30 -4.74 9.99 6.28
C PHE A 30 -4.72 8.84 5.25
N PRO A 31 -4.14 9.07 4.06
CA PRO A 31 -4.18 8.10 2.98
C PRO A 31 -3.44 6.81 3.33
N GLY A 32 -4.12 5.67 3.19
CA GLY A 32 -3.63 4.38 3.63
C GLY A 32 -2.41 3.88 2.87
N VAL A 33 -2.34 4.12 1.54
CA VAL A 33 -1.24 3.61 0.71
C VAL A 33 0.13 4.18 1.11
N PRO A 34 0.32 5.52 1.28
CA PRO A 34 1.56 6.07 1.81
C PRO A 34 1.92 5.53 3.20
N ILE A 35 0.92 5.37 4.08
CA ILE A 35 1.13 4.79 5.41
C ILE A 35 1.62 3.35 5.30
N PHE A 36 1.03 2.54 4.40
CA PHE A 36 1.48 1.18 4.14
C PHE A 36 2.93 1.11 3.70
N PHE A 37 3.31 1.89 2.69
CA PHE A 37 4.68 1.86 2.17
C PHE A 37 5.71 2.28 3.21
N PHE A 38 5.39 3.26 4.05
CA PHE A 38 6.23 3.64 5.17
C PHE A 38 6.36 2.53 6.22
N VAL A 39 5.23 1.98 6.68
CA VAL A 39 5.21 0.90 7.69
C VAL A 39 5.87 -0.36 7.14
N SER A 40 5.68 -0.68 5.86
CA SER A 40 6.39 -1.76 5.18
C SER A 40 7.89 -1.54 5.21
N GLY A 41 8.38 -0.34 4.91
CA GLY A 41 9.80 -0.01 5.02
C GLY A 41 10.36 -0.24 6.41
N PHE A 42 9.63 0.17 7.44
CA PHE A 42 10.03 -0.05 8.84
C PHE A 42 10.08 -1.54 9.21
N LEU A 43 9.01 -2.28 8.94
CA LEU A 43 8.88 -3.68 9.35
C LEU A 43 9.77 -4.62 8.52
N ILE A 44 9.88 -4.38 7.21
CA ILE A 44 10.60 -5.24 6.29
C ILE A 44 12.11 -5.08 6.50
N TYR A 45 12.59 -3.84 6.66
CA TYR A 45 13.99 -3.59 6.97
C TYR A 45 14.39 -4.26 8.28
N GLY A 46 13.59 -4.10 9.35
CA GLY A 46 13.85 -4.75 10.64
C GLY A 46 13.78 -6.29 10.56
N SER A 47 12.88 -6.84 9.74
CA SER A 47 12.83 -8.27 9.50
C SER A 47 14.05 -8.80 8.74
N TYR A 48 14.56 -8.02 7.77
CA TYR A 48 15.78 -8.37 7.05
C TYR A 48 17.01 -8.30 7.96
N GLU A 49 17.14 -7.25 8.78
CA GLU A 49 18.22 -7.12 9.75
C GLU A 49 18.27 -8.33 10.68
N LYS A 50 17.15 -8.73 11.26
CA LYS A 50 17.04 -9.95 12.09
C LYS A 50 17.38 -11.23 11.32
N SER A 51 17.14 -11.29 10.01
CA SER A 51 17.47 -12.46 9.22
C SER A 51 18.97 -12.65 9.04
N LYS A 52 19.79 -11.60 9.24
CA LYS A 52 21.26 -11.67 9.15
C LYS A 52 21.91 -12.59 10.18
N GLU A 53 21.20 -12.91 11.25
CA GLU A 53 21.64 -13.87 12.26
C GLU A 53 21.52 -15.33 11.82
N ASN A 54 20.85 -15.61 10.69
CA ASN A 54 20.64 -16.96 10.18
C ASN A 54 21.75 -17.37 9.19
N ILE A 55 21.92 -18.67 9.00
CA ILE A 55 22.90 -19.27 8.07
C ILE A 55 22.65 -18.82 6.62
N SER A 56 21.37 -18.68 6.22
CA SER A 56 20.95 -18.25 4.87
C SER A 56 20.02 -17.02 4.96
N PRO A 57 20.58 -15.81 5.20
CA PRO A 57 19.76 -14.62 5.50
C PRO A 57 18.73 -14.30 4.44
N ASN A 58 19.14 -14.28 3.17
CA ASN A 58 18.28 -13.91 2.05
C ASN A 58 17.16 -14.94 1.85
N LEU A 59 17.49 -16.23 1.84
CA LEU A 59 16.48 -17.29 1.69
C LEU A 59 15.45 -17.24 2.80
N ASN A 60 15.88 -17.15 4.06
CA ASN A 60 15.00 -17.06 5.21
C ASN A 60 14.09 -15.80 5.14
N PHE A 61 14.64 -14.68 4.70
CA PHE A 61 13.88 -13.46 4.52
C PHE A 61 12.80 -13.63 3.44
N PHE A 62 13.17 -14.06 2.24
CA PHE A 62 12.23 -14.21 1.14
C PHE A 62 11.15 -15.27 1.41
N MET A 63 11.52 -16.40 2.03
CA MET A 63 10.54 -17.43 2.43
C MET A 63 9.51 -16.88 3.43
N LYS A 64 9.93 -16.12 4.44
CA LYS A 64 9.01 -15.47 5.37
C LYS A 64 8.07 -14.48 4.69
N ARG A 65 8.56 -13.72 3.69
CA ARG A 65 7.72 -12.78 2.94
C ARG A 65 6.75 -13.50 2.00
N PHE A 66 7.21 -14.55 1.33
CA PHE A 66 6.37 -15.39 0.49
C PHE A 66 5.21 -16.01 1.29
N LEU A 67 5.52 -16.66 2.41
CA LEU A 67 4.51 -17.28 3.28
C LEU A 67 3.55 -16.26 3.91
N ARG A 68 3.97 -15.01 4.06
CA ARG A 68 3.11 -13.94 4.56
C ARG A 68 2.09 -13.47 3.51
N LEU A 69 2.47 -13.40 2.23
CA LEU A 69 1.62 -12.81 1.18
C LEU A 69 0.82 -13.86 0.42
N TYR A 70 1.49 -14.83 -0.15
CA TYR A 70 0.91 -15.68 -1.19
C TYR A 70 -0.21 -16.61 -0.72
N PRO A 71 -0.16 -17.28 0.45
CA PRO A 71 -1.25 -18.15 0.86
C PRO A 71 -2.59 -17.42 0.95
N ALA A 72 -2.60 -16.23 1.56
CA ALA A 72 -3.82 -15.42 1.68
C ALA A 72 -4.23 -14.79 0.34
N LEU A 73 -3.26 -14.40 -0.52
CA LEU A 73 -3.53 -13.90 -1.86
C LEU A 73 -4.19 -14.96 -2.74
N TRP A 74 -3.70 -16.20 -2.73
CA TRP A 74 -4.29 -17.31 -3.46
C TRP A 74 -5.69 -17.65 -2.95
N LEU A 75 -5.88 -17.67 -1.63
CA LEU A 75 -7.21 -17.87 -1.04
C LEU A 75 -8.17 -16.76 -1.49
N CYS A 76 -7.73 -15.50 -1.45
CA CYS A 76 -8.52 -14.37 -1.93
C CYS A 76 -8.89 -14.53 -3.41
N PHE A 77 -7.97 -14.97 -4.26
CA PHE A 77 -8.22 -15.22 -5.67
C PHE A 77 -9.24 -16.34 -5.88
N VAL A 78 -9.10 -17.47 -5.16
CA VAL A 78 -10.07 -18.58 -5.22
C VAL A 78 -11.47 -18.13 -4.80
N LEU A 79 -11.59 -17.36 -3.71
CA LEU A 79 -12.87 -16.80 -3.26
C LEU A 79 -13.46 -15.83 -4.29
N SER A 80 -12.62 -15.04 -4.94
CA SER A 80 -13.03 -14.14 -6.02
C SER A 80 -13.53 -14.90 -7.25
N LEU A 81 -12.84 -15.97 -7.66
CA LEU A 81 -13.28 -16.86 -8.74
C LEU A 81 -14.63 -17.52 -8.43
N PHE A 82 -14.79 -17.98 -7.17
CA PHE A 82 -16.06 -18.55 -6.72
C PHE A 82 -17.21 -17.54 -6.82
N SER A 83 -16.97 -16.29 -6.39
CA SER A 83 -17.96 -15.21 -6.49
C SER A 83 -18.34 -14.89 -7.95
N ILE A 84 -17.36 -14.86 -8.86
CA ILE A 84 -17.59 -14.66 -10.29
C ILE A 84 -18.39 -15.83 -10.87
N TRP A 85 -18.01 -17.07 -10.55
CA TRP A 85 -18.72 -18.26 -10.99
C TRP A 85 -20.17 -18.27 -10.53
N GLN A 86 -20.41 -18.00 -9.22
CA GLN A 86 -21.75 -17.95 -8.64
C GLN A 86 -22.62 -16.84 -9.26
N SER A 87 -22.01 -15.72 -9.67
CA SER A 87 -22.72 -14.63 -10.34
C SER A 87 -23.17 -14.97 -11.77
N GLY A 88 -22.72 -16.09 -12.35
CA GLY A 88 -22.96 -16.46 -13.75
C GLY A 88 -22.27 -15.53 -14.76
N TYR A 89 -21.30 -14.72 -14.35
CA TYR A 89 -20.63 -13.76 -15.22
C TYR A 89 -19.88 -14.46 -16.36
N PHE A 90 -19.07 -15.48 -16.04
CA PHE A 90 -18.28 -16.20 -17.04
C PHE A 90 -19.12 -16.97 -18.07
N SER A 91 -20.33 -17.42 -17.72
CA SER A 91 -21.22 -18.14 -18.66
C SER A 91 -21.79 -17.23 -19.75
N ARG A 92 -21.63 -15.90 -19.63
CA ARG A 92 -22.11 -14.91 -20.61
C ARG A 92 -21.04 -14.43 -21.56
N LEU A 93 -19.80 -14.90 -21.37
CA LEU A 93 -18.63 -14.42 -22.10
C LEU A 93 -18.12 -15.50 -23.03
N ASP A 94 -17.69 -15.09 -24.22
CA ASP A 94 -16.85 -15.90 -25.11
C ASP A 94 -15.38 -15.68 -24.71
N LEU A 95 -14.87 -16.56 -23.86
CA LEU A 95 -13.55 -16.40 -23.24
C LEU A 95 -12.47 -17.02 -24.14
N ASN A 96 -11.50 -16.21 -24.53
CA ASN A 96 -10.27 -16.72 -25.15
C ASN A 96 -9.44 -17.48 -24.09
N PRO A 97 -9.16 -18.79 -24.27
CA PRO A 97 -8.43 -19.59 -23.28
C PRO A 97 -7.03 -19.05 -22.96
N ALA A 98 -6.32 -18.47 -23.94
CA ALA A 98 -4.99 -17.91 -23.72
C ALA A 98 -5.04 -16.64 -22.87
N GLU A 99 -6.02 -15.77 -23.08
CA GLU A 99 -6.21 -14.56 -22.30
C GLU A 99 -6.65 -14.88 -20.87
N LEU A 100 -7.54 -15.88 -20.71
CA LEU A 100 -7.94 -16.37 -19.40
C LEU A 100 -6.74 -16.95 -18.63
N ALA A 101 -5.91 -17.76 -19.28
CA ALA A 101 -4.71 -18.34 -18.68
C ALA A 101 -3.71 -17.24 -18.27
N ALA A 102 -3.46 -16.25 -19.13
CA ALA A 102 -2.60 -15.12 -18.84
C ALA A 102 -3.09 -14.33 -17.63
N TRP A 103 -4.41 -14.10 -17.54
CA TRP A 103 -5.02 -13.44 -16.39
C TRP A 103 -4.88 -14.25 -15.10
N ILE A 104 -5.16 -15.55 -15.11
CA ILE A 104 -4.99 -16.42 -13.94
C ILE A 104 -3.54 -16.39 -13.47
N ILE A 105 -2.58 -16.57 -14.38
CA ILE A 105 -1.15 -16.52 -14.06
C ILE A 105 -0.78 -15.15 -13.43
N SER A 106 -1.30 -14.06 -13.97
CA SER A 106 -1.04 -12.73 -13.43
C SER A 106 -1.56 -12.57 -12.00
N GLN A 107 -2.77 -13.07 -11.72
CA GLN A 107 -3.40 -12.94 -10.39
C GLN A 107 -2.69 -13.78 -9.32
N VAL A 108 -2.13 -14.95 -9.66
CA VAL A 108 -1.43 -15.83 -8.71
C VAL A 108 0.06 -15.51 -8.55
N THR A 109 0.63 -14.62 -9.38
CA THR A 109 2.03 -14.20 -9.34
C THR A 109 2.17 -12.77 -8.78
N PHE A 110 2.98 -11.91 -9.40
CA PHE A 110 3.17 -10.51 -8.99
C PHE A 110 2.60 -9.48 -10.01
N PHE A 111 1.89 -9.94 -11.04
CA PHE A 111 1.29 -9.11 -12.08
C PHE A 111 -0.20 -8.82 -11.84
N GLN A 112 -0.64 -8.75 -10.58
CA GLN A 112 -2.06 -8.59 -10.21
C GLN A 112 -2.71 -7.30 -10.76
N PHE A 113 -1.92 -6.37 -11.26
CA PHE A 113 -2.39 -5.17 -11.94
C PHE A 113 -2.86 -5.43 -13.38
N TYR A 114 -2.61 -6.63 -13.94
CA TYR A 114 -3.13 -6.99 -15.26
C TYR A 114 -4.61 -7.37 -15.17
N ASN A 115 -5.45 -6.60 -15.86
CA ASN A 115 -6.88 -6.81 -15.93
C ASN A 115 -7.31 -6.72 -17.39
N PRO A 116 -7.71 -7.85 -18.01
CA PRO A 116 -8.15 -7.94 -19.39
C PRO A 116 -9.54 -7.34 -19.60
N ASP A 117 -9.90 -7.12 -20.86
CA ASP A 117 -11.15 -6.47 -21.22
C ASP A 117 -12.38 -7.29 -20.82
N PHE A 118 -12.31 -8.60 -20.82
CA PHE A 118 -13.41 -9.45 -20.36
C PHE A 118 -13.79 -9.25 -18.88
N MET A 119 -12.95 -8.58 -18.07
CA MET A 119 -13.28 -8.24 -16.67
C MET A 119 -13.93 -6.85 -16.52
N ARG A 120 -14.04 -6.04 -17.60
CA ARG A 120 -14.48 -4.64 -17.51
C ARG A 120 -15.93 -4.47 -17.10
N GLU A 121 -16.77 -5.45 -17.33
CA GLU A 121 -18.20 -5.41 -16.97
C GLU A 121 -18.49 -6.05 -15.59
N TYR A 122 -17.48 -6.61 -14.93
CA TYR A 122 -17.64 -7.19 -13.59
C TYR A 122 -17.37 -6.15 -12.49
N GLY A 123 -18.39 -5.79 -11.74
CA GLY A 123 -18.25 -4.85 -10.61
C GLY A 123 -17.73 -3.49 -11.04
N VAL A 124 -16.53 -3.14 -10.57
CA VAL A 124 -15.84 -1.89 -10.94
C VAL A 124 -14.92 -2.03 -12.17
N GLY A 125 -15.01 -3.13 -12.90
CA GLY A 125 -14.22 -3.36 -14.10
C GLY A 125 -12.82 -3.96 -13.88
N VAL A 126 -12.50 -4.39 -12.68
CA VAL A 126 -11.27 -5.10 -12.31
C VAL A 126 -11.55 -6.08 -11.17
N LEU A 127 -10.87 -7.21 -11.11
CA LEU A 127 -11.10 -8.19 -10.05
C LEU A 127 -10.82 -7.62 -8.66
N ASN A 128 -9.65 -7.04 -8.49
CA ASN A 128 -9.22 -6.44 -7.24
C ASN A 128 -8.26 -5.27 -7.52
N GLY A 129 -8.84 -4.08 -7.61
CA GLY A 129 -8.08 -2.87 -7.93
C GLY A 129 -7.06 -2.46 -6.87
N SER A 130 -7.09 -3.01 -5.66
CA SER A 130 -6.13 -2.67 -4.61
C SER A 130 -4.79 -3.43 -4.73
N LEU A 131 -4.74 -4.53 -5.48
CA LEU A 131 -3.57 -5.43 -5.50
C LEU A 131 -2.35 -4.86 -6.24
N TRP A 132 -2.46 -3.73 -6.95
CA TRP A 132 -1.30 -3.07 -7.55
C TRP A 132 -0.21 -2.74 -6.51
N THR A 133 -0.59 -2.46 -5.27
CA THR A 133 0.36 -2.16 -4.18
C THR A 133 1.13 -3.40 -3.73
N ILE A 134 0.55 -4.60 -3.85
CA ILE A 134 1.22 -5.86 -3.55
C ILE A 134 2.36 -6.10 -4.54
N SER A 135 2.12 -5.81 -5.83
CA SER A 135 3.17 -5.87 -6.86
C SER A 135 4.35 -4.97 -6.52
N ILE A 136 4.10 -3.77 -5.98
CA ILE A 136 5.16 -2.85 -5.52
C ILE A 136 5.81 -3.36 -4.24
N GLU A 137 5.06 -3.92 -3.32
CA GLU A 137 5.60 -4.48 -2.07
C GLU A 137 6.56 -5.63 -2.34
N ILE A 138 6.27 -6.49 -3.34
CA ILE A 138 7.19 -7.55 -3.77
C ILE A 138 8.48 -6.94 -4.34
N GLN A 139 8.39 -5.87 -5.13
CA GLN A 139 9.58 -5.14 -5.61
C GLN A 139 10.39 -4.56 -4.45
N PHE A 140 9.75 -4.04 -3.41
CA PHE A 140 10.44 -3.60 -2.19
C PHE A 140 11.18 -4.75 -1.49
N TYR A 141 10.59 -5.94 -1.43
CA TYR A 141 11.26 -7.11 -0.86
C TYR A 141 12.54 -7.44 -1.64
N LEU A 142 12.49 -7.43 -2.97
CA LEU A 142 13.64 -7.71 -3.82
C LEU A 142 14.76 -6.67 -3.64
N LEU A 143 14.40 -5.41 -3.41
CA LEU A 143 15.34 -4.30 -3.21
C LEU A 143 15.89 -4.21 -1.77
N THR A 144 15.26 -4.87 -0.80
CA THR A 144 15.62 -4.74 0.62
C THR A 144 17.08 -5.15 0.92
N PRO A 145 17.64 -6.24 0.38
CA PRO A 145 19.04 -6.60 0.62
C PRO A 145 20.01 -5.51 0.15
N LEU A 146 19.76 -4.94 -1.03
CA LEU A 146 20.56 -3.84 -1.59
C LEU A 146 20.42 -2.57 -0.75
N LEU A 147 19.19 -2.22 -0.37
CA LEU A 147 18.93 -1.08 0.51
C LEU A 147 19.64 -1.22 1.86
N PHE A 148 19.64 -2.43 2.43
CA PHE A 148 20.33 -2.70 3.69
C PHE A 148 21.84 -2.42 3.57
N ILE A 149 22.50 -2.89 2.50
CA ILE A 149 23.92 -2.60 2.23
C ILE A 149 24.11 -1.09 2.10
N LEU A 150 23.31 -0.41 1.29
CA LEU A 150 23.39 1.03 1.04
C LEU A 150 23.28 1.84 2.34
N LEU A 151 22.29 1.53 3.17
CA LEU A 151 22.06 2.26 4.43
C LEU A 151 23.19 2.01 5.45
N ASN A 152 23.89 0.86 5.38
CA ASN A 152 24.98 0.53 6.30
C ASN A 152 26.37 1.02 5.83
N GLN A 153 26.54 1.36 4.56
CA GLN A 153 27.78 1.95 4.04
C GLN A 153 28.04 3.41 4.49
N ASN A 154 27.13 3.99 5.31
CA ASN A 154 27.23 5.36 5.85
C ASN A 154 27.41 6.48 4.82
N SER A 155 27.18 6.25 3.54
CA SER A 155 27.23 7.28 2.51
C SER A 155 25.99 8.19 2.56
N LYS A 156 25.96 9.12 3.53
CA LYS A 156 24.86 10.08 3.70
C LYS A 156 24.52 10.83 2.40
N LYS A 157 25.56 11.25 1.65
CA LYS A 157 25.37 11.96 0.38
C LYS A 157 24.60 11.12 -0.63
N MET A 158 24.96 9.84 -0.79
CA MET A 158 24.31 8.93 -1.73
C MET A 158 22.83 8.67 -1.33
N ILE A 159 22.55 8.47 -0.03
CA ILE A 159 21.19 8.28 0.48
C ILE A 159 20.34 9.53 0.22
N VAL A 160 20.87 10.71 0.50
CA VAL A 160 20.17 11.99 0.27
C VAL A 160 19.92 12.20 -1.22
N SER A 161 20.92 11.98 -2.10
CA SER A 161 20.74 12.10 -3.55
C SER A 161 19.68 11.13 -4.09
N LEU A 162 19.68 9.88 -3.60
CA LEU A 162 18.65 8.90 -3.96
C LEU A 162 17.27 9.33 -3.51
N LEU A 163 17.12 9.82 -2.29
CA LEU A 163 15.82 10.33 -1.79
C LEU A 163 15.32 11.52 -2.61
N ILE A 164 16.22 12.47 -2.96
CA ILE A 164 15.84 13.62 -3.80
C ILE A 164 15.35 13.14 -5.16
N LEU A 165 16.09 12.21 -5.81
CA LEU A 165 15.68 11.64 -7.10
C LEU A 165 14.31 10.96 -7.01
N LEU A 166 14.08 10.13 -6.00
CA LEU A 166 12.82 9.39 -5.84
C LEU A 166 11.65 10.31 -5.51
N VAL A 167 11.87 11.34 -4.69
CA VAL A 167 10.86 12.38 -4.44
C VAL A 167 10.54 13.14 -5.72
N PHE A 168 11.55 13.49 -6.52
CA PHE A 168 11.33 14.10 -7.83
C PHE A 168 10.48 13.20 -8.74
N LEU A 169 10.79 11.90 -8.81
CA LEU A 169 10.01 10.92 -9.59
C LEU A 169 8.56 10.80 -9.09
N ASN A 170 8.32 10.87 -7.78
CA ASN A 170 6.98 10.89 -7.21
C ASN A 170 6.20 12.15 -7.62
N VAL A 171 6.81 13.33 -7.49
CA VAL A 171 6.21 14.62 -7.90
C VAL A 171 5.93 14.63 -9.40
N PHE A 172 6.88 14.19 -10.21
CA PHE A 172 6.73 14.08 -11.66
C PHE A 172 5.57 13.14 -12.03
N ASN A 173 5.47 11.99 -11.38
CA ASN A 173 4.35 11.06 -11.58
C ASN A 173 2.99 11.69 -11.25
N ALA A 174 2.91 12.47 -10.17
CA ALA A 174 1.67 13.16 -9.80
C ALA A 174 1.22 14.16 -10.86
N GLN A 175 2.15 14.87 -11.49
CA GLN A 175 1.86 15.83 -12.56
C GLN A 175 1.46 15.17 -13.88
N LEU A 176 1.90 13.93 -14.14
CA LEU A 176 1.52 13.19 -15.34
C LEU A 176 0.13 12.55 -15.25
N HIS A 177 -0.52 12.56 -14.10
CA HIS A 177 -1.76 11.80 -13.81
C HIS A 177 -2.90 12.08 -14.80
N GLU A 178 -2.91 13.23 -15.46
CA GLU A 178 -3.89 13.58 -16.49
C GLU A 178 -3.66 12.89 -17.85
N ARG A 179 -2.49 12.27 -18.08
CA ARG A 179 -2.08 11.68 -19.36
C ARG A 179 -2.11 10.15 -19.38
N ALA A 180 -3.08 9.50 -18.78
CA ALA A 180 -3.17 8.05 -18.52
C ALA A 180 -2.81 7.10 -19.69
N ASN A 181 -1.57 7.18 -20.20
CA ASN A 181 -1.01 6.26 -21.19
C ASN A 181 -0.44 4.99 -20.54
N ILE A 182 -0.11 4.00 -21.34
CA ILE A 182 0.42 2.72 -20.87
C ILE A 182 1.72 2.88 -20.06
N TYR A 183 2.60 3.80 -20.45
CA TYR A 183 3.87 4.04 -19.78
C TYR A 183 3.68 4.57 -18.36
N GLN A 184 2.71 5.48 -18.18
CA GLN A 184 2.36 6.00 -16.86
C GLN A 184 1.72 4.92 -15.99
N LYS A 185 0.85 4.07 -16.55
CA LYS A 185 0.27 2.94 -15.80
C LYS A 185 1.36 1.99 -15.32
N LEU A 186 2.34 1.64 -16.16
CA LEU A 186 3.49 0.81 -15.79
C LEU A 186 4.39 1.50 -14.76
N PHE A 187 4.61 2.81 -14.89
CA PHE A 187 5.38 3.58 -13.92
C PHE A 187 4.71 3.59 -12.54
N ASN A 188 3.38 3.73 -12.48
CA ASN A 188 2.61 3.70 -11.25
C ASN A 188 2.68 2.36 -10.50
N VAL A 189 2.82 1.23 -11.20
CA VAL A 189 2.96 -0.10 -10.60
C VAL A 189 4.43 -0.51 -10.40
N SER A 190 5.37 0.36 -10.74
CA SER A 190 6.77 0.22 -10.41
C SER A 190 7.09 0.76 -9.00
N PHE A 191 8.20 0.33 -8.42
CA PHE A 191 8.66 0.85 -7.13
C PHE A 191 9.07 2.33 -7.18
N LEU A 192 9.47 2.86 -8.34
CA LEU A 192 10.14 4.15 -8.49
C LEU A 192 9.44 5.33 -7.81
N PRO A 193 8.15 5.60 -8.05
CA PRO A 193 7.49 6.76 -7.43
C PRO A 193 7.20 6.59 -5.93
N TRP A 194 7.34 5.38 -5.39
CA TRP A 194 6.93 5.05 -4.02
C TRP A 194 8.09 4.70 -3.09
N PHE A 195 9.26 4.38 -3.63
CA PHE A 195 10.36 3.81 -2.87
C PHE A 195 10.95 4.76 -1.82
N TYR A 196 10.83 6.07 -2.00
CA TYR A 196 11.24 7.03 -0.96
C TYR A 196 10.45 6.84 0.34
N MET A 197 9.16 6.48 0.27
CA MET A 197 8.34 6.19 1.45
C MET A 197 8.88 4.98 2.20
N PHE A 198 9.25 3.94 1.46
CA PHE A 198 9.86 2.73 2.00
C PHE A 198 11.23 3.01 2.63
N ILE A 199 12.10 3.80 1.97
CA ILE A 199 13.40 4.20 2.50
C ILE A 199 13.24 5.00 3.80
N LEU A 200 12.30 5.93 3.87
CA LEU A 200 12.01 6.70 5.10
C LEU A 200 11.55 5.78 6.24
N GLY A 201 10.75 4.76 5.95
CA GLY A 201 10.41 3.72 6.92
C GLY A 201 11.62 2.95 7.41
N SER A 202 12.49 2.52 6.50
CA SER A 202 13.74 1.81 6.81
C SER A 202 14.71 2.66 7.66
N LEU A 203 14.86 3.93 7.32
CA LEU A 203 15.64 4.89 8.11
C LEU A 203 15.03 5.11 9.50
N THR A 204 13.70 5.16 9.58
CA THR A 204 13.00 5.27 10.86
C THR A 204 13.27 4.06 11.76
N TYR A 205 13.29 2.85 11.21
CA TYR A 205 13.69 1.66 11.96
C TYR A 205 15.13 1.77 12.45
N LYS A 206 16.07 2.07 11.54
CA LYS A 206 17.50 2.18 11.84
C LYS A 206 17.80 3.21 12.95
N TYR A 207 17.09 4.33 12.96
CA TYR A 207 17.26 5.42 13.93
C TYR A 207 16.12 5.48 14.97
N SER A 208 15.38 4.40 15.17
CA SER A 208 14.17 4.33 15.98
C SER A 208 14.35 4.86 17.41
N TYR A 209 15.47 4.53 18.07
CA TYR A 209 15.77 5.00 19.43
C TYR A 209 15.88 6.52 19.51
N LEU A 210 16.62 7.14 18.57
CA LEU A 210 16.83 8.59 18.56
C LEU A 210 15.54 9.33 18.21
N LEU A 211 14.82 8.83 17.20
CA LEU A 211 13.56 9.42 16.75
C LEU A 211 12.49 9.33 17.83
N LYS A 212 12.32 8.18 18.48
CA LYS A 212 11.42 8.01 19.61
C LYS A 212 11.68 9.05 20.70
N LYS A 213 12.95 9.17 21.16
CA LYS A 213 13.32 10.12 22.23
C LYS A 213 12.96 11.56 21.90
N ARG A 214 13.09 11.98 20.62
CA ARG A 214 12.79 13.35 20.19
C ARG A 214 11.29 13.56 19.95
N ILE A 215 10.64 12.65 19.23
CA ILE A 215 9.24 12.78 18.82
C ILE A 215 8.29 12.68 20.01
N MET A 216 8.61 11.86 21.01
CA MET A 216 7.77 11.75 22.20
C MET A 216 7.67 13.04 23.02
N LYS A 217 8.59 13.98 22.85
CA LYS A 217 8.54 15.31 23.49
C LYS A 217 7.57 16.30 22.81
N LEU A 218 7.17 16.02 21.56
CA LEU A 218 6.28 16.89 20.81
C LEU A 218 4.83 16.72 21.29
N SER A 219 4.05 17.79 21.27
CA SER A 219 2.61 17.71 21.54
C SER A 219 1.88 16.99 20.40
N PHE A 220 1.01 16.01 20.74
CA PHE A 220 0.23 15.28 19.76
C PHE A 220 -0.78 16.19 19.03
N ILE A 221 -1.44 17.05 19.78
CA ILE A 221 -2.42 18.02 19.25
C ILE A 221 -1.72 18.99 18.28
N PHE A 222 -0.57 19.52 18.67
CA PHE A 222 0.21 20.41 17.80
C PHE A 222 0.58 19.72 16.48
N LEU A 223 1.04 18.48 16.54
CA LEU A 223 1.41 17.72 15.34
C LEU A 223 0.20 17.48 14.41
N ILE A 224 -0.97 17.16 14.96
CA ILE A 224 -2.19 17.00 14.16
C ILE A 224 -2.57 18.31 13.48
N LEU A 225 -2.62 19.41 14.23
CA LEU A 225 -2.97 20.73 13.68
C LEU A 225 -1.97 21.15 12.59
N PHE A 226 -0.68 20.98 12.84
CA PHE A 226 0.37 21.30 11.88
C PHE A 226 0.25 20.43 10.63
N TYR A 227 -0.02 19.12 10.78
CA TYR A 227 -0.26 18.22 9.64
C TYR A 227 -1.45 18.69 8.81
N VAL A 228 -2.59 18.98 9.45
CA VAL A 228 -3.80 19.45 8.75
C VAL A 228 -3.53 20.73 7.97
N ILE A 229 -2.84 21.70 8.58
CA ILE A 229 -2.46 22.94 7.90
C ILE A 229 -1.62 22.66 6.65
N ILE A 230 -0.54 21.89 6.79
CA ILE A 230 0.33 21.54 5.65
C ILE A 230 -0.42 20.74 4.58
N TYR A 231 -1.27 19.81 4.99
CA TYR A 231 -2.10 19.04 4.05
C TYR A 231 -2.97 19.98 3.20
N PHE A 232 -3.63 20.96 3.80
CA PHE A 232 -4.44 21.94 3.04
C PHE A 232 -3.61 22.75 2.06
N PHE A 233 -2.48 23.28 2.49
CA PHE A 233 -1.59 24.07 1.61
C PHE A 233 -1.01 23.25 0.45
N THR A 234 -0.91 21.91 0.59
CA THR A 234 -0.28 21.07 -0.41
C THR A 234 -1.27 20.23 -1.23
N LYS A 235 -2.57 20.31 -0.92
CA LYS A 235 -3.64 19.51 -1.58
C LYS A 235 -3.93 19.92 -3.01
N SER A 236 -3.52 21.11 -3.45
CA SER A 236 -3.84 21.68 -4.77
C SER A 236 -3.27 20.89 -5.96
N VAL A 237 -2.35 19.96 -5.71
CA VAL A 237 -1.79 19.05 -6.72
C VAL A 237 -2.47 17.69 -6.59
N GLY A 238 -3.05 17.17 -7.66
CA GLY A 238 -3.68 15.84 -7.68
C GLY A 238 -2.64 14.73 -7.49
N TRP A 239 -2.56 14.20 -6.27
CA TRP A 239 -1.57 13.17 -5.91
C TRP A 239 -2.08 11.74 -6.12
N GLY A 240 -3.31 11.56 -6.60
CA GLY A 240 -3.92 10.23 -6.74
C GLY A 240 -3.91 9.45 -5.41
N SER A 241 -3.36 8.24 -5.41
CA SER A 241 -3.17 7.43 -4.18
C SER A 241 -1.99 7.91 -3.32
N GLY A 242 -1.28 8.96 -3.73
CA GLY A 242 -0.11 9.52 -3.04
C GLY A 242 -0.47 10.63 -2.05
N LEU A 243 0.58 11.26 -1.55
CA LEU A 243 0.52 12.41 -0.67
C LEU A 243 1.72 13.31 -0.99
N ASN A 244 1.54 14.63 -0.89
CA ASN A 244 2.66 15.55 -1.04
C ASN A 244 3.82 15.15 -0.10
N PRO A 245 5.07 15.07 -0.59
CA PRO A 245 6.20 14.63 0.22
C PRO A 245 6.42 15.43 1.50
N VAL A 246 6.10 16.73 1.51
CA VAL A 246 6.22 17.56 2.73
C VAL A 246 5.17 17.15 3.76
N ALA A 247 3.90 17.01 3.35
CA ALA A 247 2.84 16.51 4.23
C ALA A 247 3.15 15.08 4.71
N PHE A 248 3.75 14.26 3.84
CA PHE A 248 4.12 12.90 4.18
C PHE A 248 5.17 12.83 5.30
N VAL A 249 6.18 13.69 5.30
CA VAL A 249 7.17 13.75 6.40
C VAL A 249 6.50 14.05 7.74
N ILE A 250 5.52 14.95 7.78
CA ILE A 250 4.80 15.27 9.00
C ILE A 250 3.89 14.09 9.41
N LEU A 251 3.25 13.42 8.44
CA LEU A 251 2.48 12.21 8.69
C LEU A 251 3.35 11.09 9.30
N ILE A 252 4.59 10.91 8.84
CA ILE A 252 5.55 9.98 9.44
C ILE A 252 5.74 10.28 10.94
N ILE A 253 5.94 11.54 11.30
CA ILE A 253 6.12 11.95 12.71
C ILE A 253 4.87 11.59 13.53
N LEU A 254 3.67 11.82 12.97
CA LEU A 254 2.41 11.44 13.60
C LEU A 254 2.28 9.92 13.78
N ILE A 255 2.64 9.12 12.76
CA ILE A 255 2.61 7.66 12.83
C ILE A 255 3.53 7.17 13.96
N ILE A 256 4.76 7.68 14.01
CA ILE A 256 5.72 7.30 15.05
C ILE A 256 5.18 7.71 16.44
N LYS A 257 4.67 8.94 16.57
CA LYS A 257 4.10 9.42 17.84
C LYS A 257 2.94 8.53 18.28
N SER A 258 2.00 8.21 17.38
CA SER A 258 0.84 7.34 17.65
C SER A 258 1.27 5.94 18.11
N ALA A 259 2.23 5.34 17.40
CA ALA A 259 2.71 3.99 17.69
C ALA A 259 3.33 3.85 19.10
N TYR A 260 3.95 4.92 19.59
CA TYR A 260 4.61 4.89 20.90
C TYR A 260 3.81 5.54 22.03
N THR A 261 2.68 6.20 21.76
CA THR A 261 1.86 6.86 22.80
C THR A 261 1.00 5.86 23.56
N ALA A 262 0.43 4.86 22.88
CA ALA A 262 -0.44 3.87 23.50
C ALA A 262 -0.10 2.45 23.01
N PRO A 263 1.08 1.91 23.34
CA PRO A 263 1.54 0.62 22.82
C PRO A 263 0.62 -0.54 23.19
N HIS A 264 0.03 -0.53 24.38
CA HIS A 264 -0.86 -1.60 24.86
C HIS A 264 -2.28 -1.53 24.33
N PHE A 265 -2.68 -0.41 23.69
CA PHE A 265 -4.02 -0.29 23.09
C PHE A 265 -4.23 -1.29 21.96
N SER A 266 -3.23 -1.48 21.12
CA SER A 266 -3.23 -2.47 20.05
C SER A 266 -3.34 -3.90 20.60
N ASP A 267 -2.60 -4.20 21.66
CA ASP A 267 -2.58 -5.53 22.27
C ASP A 267 -3.93 -5.91 22.89
N SER A 268 -4.62 -4.94 23.51
CA SER A 268 -5.92 -5.16 24.12
C SER A 268 -7.02 -5.47 23.10
N ILE A 269 -6.97 -4.84 21.91
CA ILE A 269 -7.97 -5.03 20.84
C ILE A 269 -7.62 -6.20 19.94
N LEU A 270 -6.38 -6.30 19.48
CA LEU A 270 -5.95 -7.25 18.46
C LEU A 270 -5.41 -8.56 19.05
N LYS A 271 -5.07 -8.59 20.34
CA LYS A 271 -4.51 -9.77 21.03
C LYS A 271 -3.35 -10.43 20.27
N GLY A 272 -2.49 -9.59 19.67
CA GLY A 272 -1.35 -10.03 18.86
C GLY A 272 -1.69 -10.47 17.42
N ASN A 273 -2.95 -10.45 16.99
CA ASN A 273 -3.34 -10.81 15.62
C ASN A 273 -3.20 -9.62 14.67
N ASP A 274 -2.84 -9.90 13.43
CA ASP A 274 -2.77 -8.90 12.34
C ASP A 274 -3.80 -9.22 11.25
N PHE A 275 -4.95 -8.57 11.31
CA PHE A 275 -6.01 -8.69 10.32
C PHE A 275 -5.86 -7.71 9.15
N SER A 276 -4.84 -6.84 9.18
CA SER A 276 -4.71 -5.75 8.20
C SER A 276 -4.58 -6.24 6.77
N TYR A 277 -3.83 -7.32 6.55
CA TYR A 277 -3.66 -7.88 5.23
C TYR A 277 -4.95 -8.52 4.70
N GLY A 278 -5.66 -9.29 5.51
CA GLY A 278 -6.95 -9.88 5.14
C GLY A 278 -7.99 -8.83 4.76
N ILE A 279 -8.16 -7.78 5.59
CA ILE A 279 -9.04 -6.66 5.27
C ILE A 279 -8.64 -6.02 3.94
N TYR A 280 -7.33 -5.80 3.73
CA TYR A 280 -6.82 -5.15 2.54
C TYR A 280 -7.08 -5.93 1.26
N ILE A 281 -6.89 -7.25 1.24
CA ILE A 281 -7.05 -8.05 0.01
C ILE A 281 -8.50 -8.45 -0.27
N LEU A 282 -9.35 -8.59 0.76
CA LEU A 282 -10.71 -9.11 0.60
C LEU A 282 -11.76 -8.03 0.32
N HIS A 283 -11.52 -6.75 0.65
CA HIS A 283 -12.58 -5.73 0.52
C HIS A 283 -13.02 -5.51 -0.93
N MET A 284 -12.11 -5.46 -1.90
CA MET A 284 -12.46 -5.22 -3.30
C MET A 284 -13.27 -6.37 -3.94
N PRO A 285 -12.91 -7.66 -3.77
CA PRO A 285 -13.76 -8.76 -4.20
C PRO A 285 -15.19 -8.68 -3.66
N ILE A 286 -15.35 -8.32 -2.38
CA ILE A 286 -16.67 -8.15 -1.76
C ILE A 286 -17.42 -6.97 -2.41
N ILE A 287 -16.78 -5.83 -2.56
CA ILE A 287 -17.38 -4.65 -3.21
C ILE A 287 -17.80 -5.00 -4.64
N ASN A 288 -16.95 -5.65 -5.42
CA ASN A 288 -17.24 -6.05 -6.79
C ASN A 288 -18.45 -6.98 -6.90
N TYR A 289 -18.50 -7.97 -6.03
CA TYR A 289 -19.63 -8.91 -6.00
C TYR A 289 -20.94 -8.21 -5.67
N LEU A 290 -20.94 -7.33 -4.65
CA LEU A 290 -22.13 -6.57 -4.25
C LEU A 290 -22.59 -5.60 -5.36
N ILE A 291 -21.66 -4.93 -6.05
CA ILE A 291 -22.00 -4.05 -7.17
C ILE A 291 -22.60 -4.85 -8.32
N TYR A 292 -22.01 -5.98 -8.64
CA TYR A 292 -22.49 -6.83 -9.73
C TYR A 292 -23.92 -7.36 -9.45
N LEU A 293 -24.23 -7.67 -8.19
CA LEU A 293 -25.58 -8.06 -7.77
C LEU A 293 -26.58 -6.90 -7.67
N ASN A 294 -26.21 -5.69 -8.07
CA ASN A 294 -27.03 -4.48 -7.97
C ASN A 294 -27.53 -4.19 -6.54
N VAL A 295 -26.79 -4.55 -5.51
CA VAL A 295 -27.10 -4.23 -4.10
C VAL A 295 -27.03 -2.71 -3.84
N LYS A 296 -26.80 -1.92 -4.88
CA LYS A 296 -26.67 -0.47 -4.85
C LYS A 296 -28.01 0.28 -4.78
N ASN A 297 -29.12 -0.43 -5.00
CA ASN A 297 -30.49 0.13 -5.06
C ASN A 297 -31.27 -0.12 -3.77
#